data_29fd73f2386a9d4cbde7a8a95cfc2708
#
_entry.id   29fd73f2386a9d4cbde7a8a95cfc2708
#
_cell.length_a   1.000
_cell.length_b   1.000
_cell.length_c   1.000
_cell.angle_alpha   90.00
_cell.angle_beta   90.00
_cell.angle_gamma   90.00
#
_symmetry.space_group_name_H-M   'P 1'
#
loop_
_entity.id
_entity.type
_entity.pdbx_description
1 polymer ?
#
loop_
_entity_poly.entity_id
_entity_poly.type
_entity_poly.pdbx_seq_one_letter_code
_entity_poly.pdbx_strand_id
1 'polypeptide(L)'
;MNDVEKYIKRRKKERPRFAKSFESGYEAFEFSVMLRQARERAGVTQENIAKKLRTRKSAISRIENHAEDIRLSTLEKYARALGMRLKVQLTE
;
A
#
# COMPACT_ATOMS: atom_id res chain seq x y z
N MET A 1 -15.13 -2.78 7.12
CA MET A 1 -14.22 -1.63 7.31
C MET A 1 -13.23 -1.96 8.41
N ASN A 2 -11.94 -1.73 8.18
CA ASN A 2 -10.92 -1.98 9.19
C ASN A 2 -10.73 -0.74 10.08
N ASP A 3 -9.90 -0.87 11.13
CA ASP A 3 -9.69 0.22 12.09
C ASP A 3 -9.07 1.46 11.48
N VAL A 4 -8.22 1.30 10.48
CA VAL A 4 -7.59 2.42 9.77
C VAL A 4 -8.65 3.22 9.01
N GLU A 5 -9.54 2.54 8.30
CA GLU A 5 -10.60 3.19 7.55
C GLU A 5 -11.57 3.95 8.47
N LYS A 6 -11.90 3.36 9.61
CA LYS A 6 -12.75 4.01 10.62
C LYS A 6 -12.09 5.28 11.17
N TYR A 7 -10.80 5.22 11.44
CA TYR A 7 -10.03 6.35 11.94
C TYR A 7 -10.04 7.49 10.91
N ILE A 8 -9.74 7.19 9.66
CA ILE A 8 -9.69 8.18 8.59
C ILE A 8 -11.03 8.87 8.41
N LYS A 9 -12.10 8.10 8.38
CA LYS A 9 -13.45 8.62 8.20
C LYS A 9 -13.83 9.58 9.34
N ARG A 10 -13.50 9.23 10.57
CA ARG A 10 -13.77 10.07 11.74
C ARG A 10 -12.97 11.37 11.70
N ARG A 11 -11.68 11.31 11.35
CA ARG A 11 -10.83 12.49 11.28
C ARG A 11 -11.29 13.47 10.22
N LYS A 12 -11.69 12.99 9.08
CA LYS A 12 -12.23 13.83 8.00
C LYS A 12 -13.47 14.58 8.44
N LYS A 13 -14.32 13.94 9.21
CA LYS A 13 -15.54 14.54 9.73
C LYS A 13 -15.25 15.65 10.74
N GLU A 14 -14.28 15.45 11.62
CA GLU A 14 -13.97 16.39 12.70
C GLU A 14 -13.18 17.62 12.23
N ARG A 15 -12.18 17.43 11.37
CA ARG A 15 -11.28 18.52 10.93
C ARG A 15 -10.87 18.31 9.47
N PRO A 16 -11.68 18.75 8.53
CA PRO A 16 -11.48 18.43 7.12
C PRO A 16 -10.10 18.78 6.57
N ARG A 17 -9.59 19.99 6.79
CA ARG A 17 -8.30 20.40 6.24
C ARG A 17 -7.13 19.68 6.89
N PHE A 18 -7.12 19.63 8.21
CA PHE A 18 -6.08 18.93 8.96
C PHE A 18 -6.11 17.44 8.65
N ALA A 19 -7.32 16.86 8.64
CA ALA A 19 -7.51 15.46 8.37
C ALA A 19 -7.02 15.08 6.98
N LYS A 20 -7.28 15.91 5.97
CA LYS A 20 -6.86 15.63 4.60
C LYS A 20 -5.34 15.49 4.49
N SER A 21 -4.59 16.38 5.13
CA SER A 21 -3.13 16.32 5.12
C SER A 21 -2.59 15.19 5.99
N PHE A 22 -3.10 15.06 7.20
CA PHE A 22 -2.63 14.07 8.16
C PHE A 22 -3.02 12.64 7.75
N GLU A 23 -4.27 12.44 7.38
CA GLU A 23 -4.80 11.12 7.04
C GLU A 23 -4.21 10.58 5.75
N SER A 24 -3.90 11.46 4.80
CA SER A 24 -3.25 11.03 3.56
C SER A 24 -1.89 10.42 3.85
N GLY A 25 -1.10 11.05 4.72
CA GLY A 25 0.18 10.50 5.15
C GLY A 25 0.04 9.21 5.95
N TYR A 26 -0.96 9.15 6.81
CA TYR A 26 -1.23 7.96 7.62
C TYR A 26 -1.66 6.77 6.75
N GLU A 27 -2.55 7.01 5.79
CA GLU A 27 -2.98 5.98 4.84
C GLU A 27 -1.81 5.43 4.04
N ALA A 28 -0.96 6.32 3.53
CA ALA A 28 0.20 5.92 2.75
C ALA A 28 1.15 5.07 3.58
N PHE A 29 1.38 5.47 4.82
CA PHE A 29 2.23 4.72 5.75
C PHE A 29 1.67 3.33 6.01
N GLU A 30 0.38 3.24 6.32
CA GLU A 30 -0.29 1.97 6.60
C GLU A 30 -0.28 1.05 5.38
N PHE A 31 -0.51 1.60 4.20
CA PHE A 31 -0.47 0.84 2.95
C PHE A 31 0.93 0.29 2.70
N SER A 32 1.95 1.13 2.88
CA SER A 32 3.35 0.72 2.69
C SER A 32 3.75 -0.39 3.64
N VAL A 33 3.35 -0.27 4.91
CA VAL A 33 3.62 -1.31 5.92
C VAL A 33 2.92 -2.62 5.54
N MET A 34 1.69 -2.54 5.06
CA MET A 34 0.92 -3.71 4.65
C MET A 34 1.61 -4.46 3.51
N LEU A 35 2.08 -3.73 2.50
CA LEU A 35 2.78 -4.33 1.36
C LEU A 35 4.07 -5.03 1.81
N ARG A 36 4.86 -4.35 2.63
CA ARG A 36 6.10 -4.91 3.15
C ARG A 36 5.85 -6.16 3.98
N GLN A 37 4.88 -6.11 4.87
CA GLN A 37 4.52 -7.25 5.71
C GLN A 37 4.04 -8.44 4.87
N ALA A 38 3.26 -8.19 3.83
CA ALA A 38 2.80 -9.24 2.93
C ALA A 38 4.00 -9.93 2.26
N ARG A 39 4.97 -9.14 1.80
CA ARG A 39 6.19 -9.67 1.19
C ARG A 39 6.98 -10.50 2.20
N GLU A 40 7.17 -9.99 3.39
CA GLU A 40 7.94 -10.68 4.44
C GLU A 40 7.28 -11.97 4.86
N ARG A 41 5.95 -11.99 4.99
CA ARG A 41 5.21 -13.21 5.31
C ARG A 41 5.32 -14.26 4.23
N ALA A 42 5.43 -13.81 2.98
CA ALA A 42 5.64 -14.73 1.86
C ALA A 42 7.08 -15.24 1.78
N GLY A 43 7.98 -14.72 2.62
CA GLY A 43 9.39 -15.14 2.62
C GLY A 43 10.14 -14.67 1.38
N VAL A 44 9.71 -13.60 0.75
CA VAL A 44 10.26 -13.12 -0.52
C VAL A 44 11.02 -11.83 -0.28
N THR A 45 12.21 -11.71 -0.88
CA THR A 45 13.01 -10.49 -0.81
C THR A 45 12.58 -9.50 -1.88
N GLN A 46 12.95 -8.24 -1.71
CA GLN A 46 12.73 -7.22 -2.74
C GLN A 46 13.39 -7.62 -4.07
N GLU A 47 14.56 -8.22 -3.99
CA GLU A 47 15.27 -8.68 -5.19
C GLU A 47 14.50 -9.77 -5.93
N ASN A 48 13.91 -10.70 -5.18
CA ASN A 48 13.14 -11.78 -5.79
C ASN A 48 11.90 -11.25 -6.51
N ILE A 49 11.20 -10.30 -5.91
CA ILE A 49 10.04 -9.68 -6.57
C ILE A 49 10.48 -8.89 -7.80
N ALA A 50 11.59 -8.17 -7.68
CA ALA A 50 12.12 -7.40 -8.81
C ALA A 50 12.39 -8.31 -10.00
N LYS A 51 12.97 -9.48 -9.77
CA LYS A 51 13.20 -10.47 -10.83
C LYS A 51 11.89 -10.96 -11.44
N LYS A 52 10.90 -11.28 -10.61
CA LYS A 52 9.59 -11.73 -11.08
C LYS A 52 8.89 -10.68 -11.93
N LEU A 53 9.01 -9.43 -11.56
CA LEU A 53 8.36 -8.32 -12.26
C LEU A 53 9.25 -7.73 -13.36
N ARG A 54 10.43 -8.28 -13.57
CA ARG A 54 11.39 -7.81 -14.58
C ARG A 54 11.72 -6.34 -14.38
N THR A 55 12.01 -5.97 -13.15
CA THR A 55 12.34 -4.60 -12.79
C THR A 55 13.52 -4.60 -11.81
N ARG A 56 13.81 -3.44 -11.26
CA ARG A 56 14.94 -3.25 -10.32
C ARG A 56 14.46 -3.25 -8.87
N LYS A 57 15.36 -3.61 -7.97
CA LYS A 57 15.10 -3.55 -6.53
C LYS A 57 14.64 -2.16 -6.10
N SER A 58 15.21 -1.10 -6.69
CA SER A 58 14.81 0.28 -6.40
C SER A 58 13.34 0.55 -6.74
N ALA A 59 12.83 -0.08 -7.79
CA ALA A 59 11.42 0.05 -8.15
C ALA A 59 10.52 -0.62 -7.10
N ILE A 60 10.94 -1.77 -6.58
CA ILE A 60 10.19 -2.46 -5.51
C ILE A 60 10.23 -1.63 -4.23
N SER A 61 11.37 -1.08 -3.89
CA SER A 61 11.51 -0.20 -2.74
C SER A 61 10.58 1.00 -2.84
N ARG A 62 10.46 1.58 -4.04
CA ARG A 62 9.56 2.71 -4.28
C ARG A 62 8.09 2.29 -4.09
N ILE A 63 7.70 1.12 -4.58
CA ILE A 63 6.36 0.60 -4.37
C ILE A 63 6.06 0.49 -2.88
N GLU A 64 6.99 -0.02 -2.09
CA GLU A 64 6.79 -0.25 -0.66
C GLU A 64 6.89 1.03 0.17
N ASN A 65 7.56 2.07 -0.30
CA ASN A 65 7.75 3.31 0.45
C ASN A 65 6.89 4.46 -0.02
N HIS A 66 6.39 4.40 -1.25
CA HIS A 66 5.58 5.45 -1.87
C HIS A 66 4.35 4.87 -2.56
N ALA A 67 3.66 3.97 -1.87
CA ALA A 67 2.53 3.24 -2.45
C ALA A 67 1.42 4.16 -2.95
N GLU A 68 1.28 5.35 -2.35
CA GLU A 68 0.27 6.33 -2.73
C GLU A 68 0.46 6.88 -4.14
N ASP A 69 1.70 6.82 -4.65
CA ASP A 69 2.03 7.33 -5.98
C ASP A 69 2.14 6.21 -7.03
N ILE A 70 1.83 4.99 -6.66
CA ILE A 70 1.99 3.84 -7.54
C ILE A 70 0.67 3.52 -8.23
N ARG A 71 0.75 3.20 -9.50
CA ARG A 71 -0.42 2.81 -10.29
C ARG A 71 -1.06 1.55 -9.74
N LEU A 72 -2.37 1.50 -9.76
CA LEU A 72 -3.11 0.34 -9.31
C LEU A 72 -2.68 -0.94 -10.03
N SER A 73 -2.44 -0.84 -11.34
CA SER A 73 -1.97 -1.99 -12.12
C SER A 73 -0.63 -2.54 -11.63
N THR A 74 0.27 -1.65 -11.21
CA THR A 74 1.56 -2.04 -10.65
C THR A 74 1.39 -2.73 -9.30
N LEU A 75 0.50 -2.21 -8.47
CA LEU A 75 0.18 -2.82 -7.18
C LEU A 75 -0.42 -4.21 -7.36
N GLU A 76 -1.24 -4.40 -8.38
CA GLU A 76 -1.80 -5.72 -8.70
C GLU A 76 -0.70 -6.71 -9.09
N LYS A 77 0.25 -6.27 -9.91
CA LYS A 77 1.37 -7.12 -10.31
C LYS A 77 2.22 -7.50 -9.10
N TYR A 78 2.46 -6.54 -8.20
CA TYR A 78 3.18 -6.79 -6.97
C TYR A 78 2.47 -7.85 -6.12
N ALA A 79 1.17 -7.70 -5.94
CA ALA A 79 0.37 -8.66 -5.16
C ALA A 79 0.43 -10.05 -5.78
N ARG A 80 0.28 -10.16 -7.10
CA ARG A 80 0.35 -11.44 -7.79
C ARG A 80 1.71 -12.11 -7.63
N ALA A 81 2.77 -11.32 -7.62
CA ALA A 81 4.12 -11.85 -7.41
C ALA A 81 4.26 -12.51 -6.03
N LEU A 82 3.43 -12.12 -5.08
CA LEU A 82 3.37 -12.73 -3.75
C LEU A 82 2.33 -13.84 -3.65
N GLY A 83 1.67 -14.19 -4.75
CA GLY A 83 0.58 -15.16 -4.72
C GLY A 83 -0.68 -14.63 -4.09
N MET A 84 -0.83 -13.30 -4.07
CA MET A 84 -1.97 -12.63 -3.44
C MET A 84 -2.79 -11.89 -4.49
N ARG A 85 -3.96 -11.41 -4.06
CA ARG A 85 -4.85 -10.62 -4.89
C ARG A 85 -5.06 -9.26 -4.25
N LEU A 86 -4.89 -8.20 -5.04
CA LEU A 86 -5.25 -6.86 -4.58
C LEU A 86 -6.76 -6.68 -4.68
N LYS A 87 -7.36 -6.25 -3.59
CA LYS A 87 -8.79 -5.95 -3.56
C LYS A 87 -8.98 -4.49 -3.20
N VAL A 88 -9.68 -3.75 -4.05
CA VAL A 88 -10.00 -2.34 -3.82
C VAL A 88 -11.49 -2.23 -3.56
N GLN A 89 -11.86 -1.46 -2.55
CA GLN A 89 -13.23 -1.34 -2.12
C GLN A 89 -13.57 0.11 -1.85
N LEU A 90 -14.70 0.55 -2.40
CA LEU A 90 -15.24 1.86 -2.09
C LEU A 90 -16.23 1.70 -0.94
N THR A 91 -16.08 2.56 0.06
CA THR A 91 -16.96 2.57 1.22
C THR A 91 -17.51 3.97 1.45
N GLU A 92 -18.71 4.07 2.03
CA GLU A 92 -19.29 5.35 2.39
C GLU A 92 -18.79 5.84 3.74
#